data_5c093dfd75c797a1b6e4df58e49ca609
#
_entry.id   5c093dfd75c797a1b6e4df58e49ca609
#
_cell.length_a   1.000
_cell.length_b   1.000
_cell.length_c   1.000
_cell.angle_alpha   90.00
_cell.angle_beta   90.00
_cell.angle_gamma   90.00
#
_symmetry.space_group_name_H-M   'P 1'
#
loop_
_entity.id
_entity.type
_entity.pdbx_description
1 polymer ?
#
loop_
_entity_poly.entity_id
_entity_poly.type
_entity_poly.pdbx_seq_one_letter_code
_entity_poly.pdbx_strand_id
1 'polypeptide(L)'
;MESPIFTPCQIGPITLRNRVIRSAAFENMAYGNRPSDDLFNYHTAVARGGVGMTTVAYAAVNQSGLSFDGQLWMREEILSELKRLTDAVHSHGAKASIQLGH
;
A
#
# COMPACT_ATOMS: atom_id res chain seq x y z
N MET A 1 -4.67 -20.35 23.95
CA MET A 1 -5.79 -19.69 23.24
C MET A 1 -5.25 -18.71 22.21
N GLU A 2 -5.71 -18.83 21.01
CA GLU A 2 -5.26 -17.96 19.93
C GLU A 2 -5.86 -16.55 20.07
N SER A 3 -5.04 -15.52 19.87
CA SER A 3 -5.52 -14.13 19.91
C SER A 3 -6.43 -13.86 18.71
N PRO A 4 -7.56 -13.15 18.90
CA PRO A 4 -8.41 -12.75 17.76
C PRO A 4 -7.68 -11.93 16.70
N ILE A 5 -6.60 -11.24 17.08
CA ILE A 5 -5.81 -10.42 16.14
C ILE A 5 -5.24 -11.27 15.01
N PHE A 6 -4.90 -12.51 15.26
CA PHE A 6 -4.26 -13.39 14.29
C PHE A 6 -5.24 -14.32 13.57
N THR A 7 -6.53 -14.08 13.71
CA THR A 7 -7.55 -14.83 12.97
C THR A 7 -7.92 -14.06 11.69
N PRO A 8 -8.37 -14.79 10.63
CA PRO A 8 -8.80 -14.12 9.40
C PRO A 8 -9.94 -13.14 9.63
N CYS A 9 -9.96 -12.08 8.81
CA CYS A 9 -10.99 -11.05 8.86
C CYS A 9 -11.47 -10.74 7.45
N GLN A 10 -12.78 -10.77 7.24
CA GLN A 10 -13.37 -10.42 5.95
C GLN A 10 -13.73 -8.94 5.95
N ILE A 11 -13.28 -8.21 4.91
CA ILE A 11 -13.63 -6.81 4.68
C ILE A 11 -14.22 -6.72 3.29
N GLY A 12 -15.57 -6.57 3.21
CA GLY A 12 -16.25 -6.62 1.93
C GLY A 12 -15.93 -7.91 1.18
N PRO A 13 -15.47 -7.84 -0.07
CA PRO A 13 -15.17 -9.04 -0.86
C PRO A 13 -13.79 -9.64 -0.60
N ILE A 14 -12.95 -9.02 0.26
CA ILE A 14 -11.60 -9.53 0.50
C ILE A 14 -11.47 -10.10 1.90
N THR A 15 -10.59 -11.11 2.02
CA THR A 15 -10.29 -11.73 3.31
C THR A 15 -8.84 -11.47 3.67
N LEU A 16 -8.62 -10.83 4.82
CA LEU A 16 -7.29 -10.64 5.37
C LEU A 16 -6.89 -11.85 6.19
N ARG A 17 -5.62 -12.23 6.15
CA ARG A 17 -5.10 -13.35 6.93
C ARG A 17 -5.09 -13.10 8.44
N ASN A 18 -5.10 -11.82 8.83
CA ASN A 18 -5.21 -11.40 10.23
C ASN A 18 -5.81 -10.01 10.29
N ARG A 19 -5.94 -9.47 11.52
CA ARG A 19 -6.60 -8.18 11.76
C ARG A 19 -5.62 -7.04 11.94
N VAL A 20 -4.38 -7.19 11.47
CA VAL A 20 -3.36 -6.14 11.55
C VAL A 20 -3.30 -5.44 10.19
N ILE A 21 -3.55 -4.13 10.20
CA ILE A 21 -3.47 -3.28 9.02
C ILE A 21 -2.44 -2.19 9.30
N ARG A 22 -1.44 -2.10 8.42
CA ARG A 22 -0.55 -0.94 8.44
C ARG A 22 -1.34 0.22 7.83
N SER A 23 -1.69 1.19 8.67
CA SER A 23 -2.47 2.35 8.26
C SER A 23 -1.65 3.29 7.37
N ALA A 24 -2.34 4.14 6.62
CA ALA A 24 -1.68 5.16 5.82
C ALA A 24 -0.86 6.10 6.70
N ALA A 25 0.38 6.36 6.29
CA ALA A 25 1.29 7.28 6.97
C ALA A 25 2.10 8.01 5.93
N PHE A 26 2.63 9.16 6.27
CA PHE A 26 3.47 9.95 5.37
C PHE A 26 4.71 9.15 4.99
N GLU A 27 4.85 8.80 3.72
CA GLU A 27 5.95 7.97 3.24
C GLU A 27 7.04 8.74 2.51
N ASN A 28 6.64 9.68 1.66
CA ASN A 28 7.58 10.54 0.92
C ASN A 28 8.63 9.72 0.14
N MET A 29 8.22 8.62 -0.44
CA MET A 29 9.12 7.70 -1.15
C MET A 29 8.82 7.57 -2.64
N ALA A 30 7.96 8.43 -3.20
CA ALA A 30 7.77 8.47 -4.63
C ALA A 30 8.90 9.26 -5.30
N TYR A 31 9.28 8.86 -6.50
CA TYR A 31 10.30 9.55 -7.28
C TYR A 31 9.69 9.98 -8.61
N GLY A 32 9.66 11.28 -8.89
CA GLY A 32 8.92 11.80 -10.03
C GLY A 32 7.43 11.54 -9.93
N ASN A 33 6.89 11.54 -8.71
CA ASN A 33 5.48 11.26 -8.40
C ASN A 33 5.03 9.87 -8.83
N ARG A 34 5.96 8.92 -8.87
CA ARG A 34 5.71 7.52 -9.21
C ARG A 34 6.40 6.60 -8.19
N PRO A 35 5.97 5.32 -8.08
CA PRO A 35 6.59 4.39 -7.14
C PRO A 35 8.09 4.26 -7.38
N SER A 36 8.85 4.30 -6.28
CA SER A 36 10.29 4.07 -6.31
C SER A 36 10.59 2.65 -5.81
N ASP A 37 11.86 2.23 -5.98
CA ASP A 37 12.31 0.98 -5.37
C ASP A 37 12.21 1.03 -3.85
N ASP A 38 12.44 2.19 -3.24
CA ASP A 38 12.29 2.36 -1.79
C ASP A 38 10.84 2.11 -1.35
N LEU A 39 9.86 2.65 -2.08
CA LEU A 39 8.45 2.43 -1.79
C LEU A 39 8.09 0.95 -1.97
N PHE A 40 8.54 0.35 -3.07
CA PHE A 40 8.34 -1.06 -3.33
C PHE A 40 8.92 -1.93 -2.21
N ASN A 41 10.15 -1.68 -1.83
CA ASN A 41 10.83 -2.46 -0.78
C ASN A 41 10.18 -2.27 0.58
N TYR A 42 9.71 -1.06 0.89
CA TYR A 42 9.04 -0.76 2.14
C TYR A 42 7.78 -1.62 2.32
N HIS A 43 6.88 -1.57 1.34
CA HIS A 43 5.61 -2.31 1.43
C HIS A 43 5.82 -3.82 1.33
N THR A 44 6.82 -4.26 0.57
CA THR A 44 7.18 -5.67 0.50
C THR A 44 7.67 -6.17 1.86
N ALA A 45 8.50 -5.39 2.55
CA ALA A 45 9.00 -5.74 3.88
C ALA A 45 7.87 -5.79 4.91
N VAL A 46 6.94 -4.83 4.87
CA VAL A 46 5.77 -4.82 5.75
C VAL A 46 4.92 -6.08 5.52
N ALA A 47 4.67 -6.43 4.26
CA ALA A 47 3.91 -7.62 3.91
C ALA A 47 4.62 -8.90 4.38
N ARG A 48 5.93 -8.98 4.17
CA ARG A 48 6.75 -10.12 4.63
C ARG A 48 6.71 -10.25 6.14
N GLY A 49 6.58 -9.13 6.86
CA GLY A 49 6.51 -9.12 8.33
C GLY A 49 5.21 -9.68 8.89
N GLY A 50 4.18 -9.91 8.07
CA GLY A 50 3.00 -10.64 8.49
C GLY A 50 1.70 -9.86 8.61
N VAL A 51 1.66 -8.58 8.25
CA VAL A 51 0.40 -7.82 8.32
C VAL A 51 -0.65 -8.42 7.39
N GLY A 52 -1.92 -8.21 7.72
CA GLY A 52 -3.02 -8.60 6.83
C GLY A 52 -3.16 -7.68 5.64
N MET A 53 -2.89 -6.39 5.82
CA MET A 53 -2.98 -5.39 4.75
C MET A 53 -1.96 -4.29 4.99
N THR A 54 -1.38 -3.76 3.91
CA THR A 54 -0.58 -2.54 3.96
C THR A 54 -1.24 -1.47 3.10
N THR A 55 -1.19 -0.21 3.57
CA THR A 55 -1.82 0.92 2.90
C THR A 55 -0.75 1.86 2.37
N VAL A 56 -0.69 1.98 1.05
CA VAL A 56 0.23 2.92 0.40
C VAL A 56 -0.27 4.35 0.63
N ALA A 57 0.59 5.24 1.05
CA ALA A 57 0.18 6.59 1.38
C ALA A 57 1.17 7.64 0.88
N TYR A 58 0.60 8.61 0.39
CA TYR A 58 -0.75 8.75 -0.19
C TYR A 58 -0.61 9.35 -1.57
N ALA A 59 -1.63 9.17 -2.39
CA ALA A 59 -1.55 9.55 -3.79
C ALA A 59 -2.53 10.67 -4.12
N ALA A 60 -2.08 11.68 -4.85
CA ALA A 60 -2.96 12.70 -5.38
C ALA A 60 -3.80 12.11 -6.53
N VAL A 61 -5.08 12.46 -6.56
CA VAL A 61 -5.99 11.99 -7.62
C VAL A 61 -5.79 12.77 -8.91
N ASN A 62 -5.26 14.00 -8.83
CA ASN A 62 -4.80 14.73 -9.99
C ASN A 62 -3.63 15.64 -9.61
N GLN A 63 -3.02 16.27 -10.61
CA GLN A 63 -1.80 17.05 -10.41
C GLN A 63 -1.98 18.20 -9.42
N SER A 64 -3.16 18.84 -9.41
CA SER A 64 -3.43 19.96 -8.49
C SER A 64 -3.50 19.53 -7.03
N GLY A 65 -3.62 18.24 -6.74
CA GLY A 65 -3.63 17.71 -5.38
C GLY A 65 -2.27 17.38 -4.80
N LEU A 66 -1.18 17.57 -5.58
CA LEU A 66 0.16 17.30 -5.10
C LEU A 66 0.57 18.31 -4.03
N SER A 67 1.06 17.81 -2.89
CA SER A 67 1.44 18.62 -1.74
C SER A 67 2.95 18.62 -1.48
N PHE A 68 3.68 17.63 -2.01
CA PHE A 68 5.12 17.51 -1.80
C PHE A 68 5.74 16.61 -2.88
N ASP A 69 7.05 16.73 -3.09
CA ASP A 69 7.74 16.09 -4.21
C ASP A 69 7.72 14.56 -4.16
N GLY A 70 7.79 13.99 -2.98
CA GLY A 70 7.80 12.53 -2.79
C GLY A 70 6.44 11.89 -2.76
N GLN A 71 5.39 12.58 -3.21
CA GLN A 71 4.02 12.07 -3.25
C GLN A 71 3.74 11.38 -4.57
N LEU A 72 2.92 10.32 -4.51
CA LEU A 72 2.41 9.66 -5.71
C LEU A 72 1.35 10.54 -6.37
N TRP A 73 1.29 10.46 -7.69
CA TRP A 73 0.21 11.03 -8.47
C TRP A 73 -0.42 9.92 -9.30
N MET A 74 -1.71 9.64 -9.01
CA MET A 74 -2.46 8.58 -9.69
C MET A 74 -2.72 8.96 -11.14
N ARG A 75 -2.16 8.19 -12.05
CA ARG A 75 -2.34 8.34 -13.49
C ARG A 75 -1.97 7.04 -14.20
N GLU A 76 -2.35 6.94 -15.45
CA GLU A 76 -2.18 5.72 -16.23
C GLU A 76 -0.72 5.26 -16.32
N GLU A 77 0.20 6.20 -16.41
CA GLU A 77 1.63 5.91 -16.60
C GLU A 77 2.25 5.10 -15.47
N ILE A 78 1.64 5.12 -14.27
CA ILE A 78 2.20 4.40 -13.12
C ILE A 78 1.47 3.09 -12.80
N LEU A 79 0.47 2.70 -13.58
CA LEU A 79 -0.32 1.51 -13.28
C LEU A 79 0.52 0.23 -13.25
N SER A 80 1.48 0.09 -14.17
CA SER A 80 2.35 -1.08 -14.20
C SER A 80 3.24 -1.17 -12.96
N GLU A 81 3.71 -0.02 -12.47
CA GLU A 81 4.54 0.05 -11.26
C GLU A 81 3.74 -0.25 -10.01
N LEU A 82 2.49 0.25 -9.95
CA LEU A 82 1.58 -0.08 -8.85
C LEU A 82 1.22 -1.55 -8.86
N LYS A 83 1.01 -2.13 -10.04
CA LYS A 83 0.73 -3.57 -10.15
C LYS A 83 1.91 -4.39 -9.66
N ARG A 84 3.14 -4.02 -10.01
CA ARG A 84 4.34 -4.67 -9.49
C ARG A 84 4.37 -4.66 -7.96
N LEU A 85 4.04 -3.53 -7.37
CA LEU A 85 4.01 -3.38 -5.91
C LEU A 85 2.93 -4.26 -5.28
N THR A 86 1.71 -4.22 -5.82
CA THR A 86 0.62 -5.02 -5.27
C THR A 86 0.86 -6.51 -5.46
N ASP A 87 1.43 -6.93 -6.60
CA ASP A 87 1.77 -8.33 -6.83
C ASP A 87 2.80 -8.82 -5.80
N ALA A 88 3.80 -8.00 -5.48
CA ALA A 88 4.80 -8.36 -4.47
C ALA A 88 4.17 -8.47 -3.08
N VAL A 89 3.28 -7.54 -2.73
CA VAL A 89 2.55 -7.58 -1.46
C VAL A 89 1.70 -8.86 -1.39
N HIS A 90 0.97 -9.16 -2.45
CA HIS A 90 0.13 -10.36 -2.51
C HIS A 90 0.96 -11.64 -2.41
N SER A 91 2.16 -11.66 -2.99
CA SER A 91 3.03 -12.84 -2.96
C SER A 91 3.47 -13.20 -1.54
N HIS A 92 3.44 -12.25 -0.62
CA HIS A 92 3.73 -12.47 0.79
C HIS A 92 2.47 -12.69 1.64
N GLY A 93 1.30 -12.82 1.01
CA GLY A 93 0.05 -13.16 1.70
C GLY A 93 -0.71 -11.96 2.26
N ALA A 94 -0.26 -10.74 2.04
CA ALA A 94 -0.97 -9.54 2.48
C ALA A 94 -1.86 -8.98 1.37
N LYS A 95 -2.81 -8.16 1.75
CA LYS A 95 -3.59 -7.33 0.83
C LYS A 95 -3.03 -5.92 0.81
N ALA A 96 -3.41 -5.15 -0.20
CA ALA A 96 -2.95 -3.78 -0.35
C ALA A 96 -4.12 -2.83 -0.51
N SER A 97 -3.97 -1.63 0.01
CA SER A 97 -4.87 -0.50 -0.20
C SER A 97 -4.06 0.75 -0.46
N ILE A 98 -4.71 1.80 -0.91
CA ILE A 98 -4.05 3.08 -1.15
C ILE A 98 -4.95 4.19 -0.65
N GLN A 99 -4.35 5.18 0.02
CA GLN A 99 -5.07 6.39 0.43
C GLN A 99 -4.97 7.42 -0.68
N LEU A 100 -6.11 7.88 -1.14
CA LEU A 100 -6.20 8.94 -2.15
C LEU A 100 -6.46 10.28 -1.48
N GLY A 101 -5.86 11.34 -2.01
CA GLY A 101 -6.02 12.67 -1.47
C GLY A 101 -6.03 13.73 -2.56
N HIS A 102 -6.42 14.96 -2.15
CA HIS A 102 -6.44 16.11 -3.05
C HIS A 102 -5.98 17.38 -2.34
#